data_813b9c3d64f85c1affff052045a699b6
#
_entry.id   813b9c3d64f85c1affff052045a699b6
#
_cell.length_a   1.000
_cell.length_b   1.000
_cell.length_c   1.000
_cell.angle_alpha   90.00
_cell.angle_beta   90.00
_cell.angle_gamma   90.00
#
_symmetry.space_group_name_H-M   'P 1'
#
loop_
_entity.id
_entity.type
_entity.pdbx_description
1 polymer ?
#
loop_
_entity_poly.entity_id
_entity_poly.type
_entity_poly.pdbx_seq_one_letter_code
_entity_poly.pdbx_strand_id
1 'polypeptide(L)'
;MALVYKDKLIKKQQKELIEPKANSIQIPILADEEIEDVRNFALSGWVLGETHGLSHWQRVERNGIILSMENGRFREDINIKVVRFFAYLHDKCRLNDWADLDHGVRSADMLVTIRDTILKDFTDEEVSLLEKACRYHTTELRTGIPTIDVCFDADRLDLCRVGITPNPKL
;
A
#
# COMPACT_ATOMS: atom_id res chain seq x y z
N MET A 1 3.01 28.79 -51.64
CA MET A 1 4.02 28.15 -50.72
C MET A 1 3.78 28.41 -49.23
N ALA A 2 3.23 29.54 -48.81
CA ALA A 2 3.02 29.84 -47.37
C ALA A 2 1.95 29.01 -46.65
N LEU A 3 0.89 28.55 -47.35
CA LEU A 3 -0.17 27.74 -46.73
C LEU A 3 0.30 26.34 -46.35
N VAL A 4 1.12 25.71 -47.18
CA VAL A 4 1.65 24.31 -46.92
C VAL A 4 2.60 24.29 -45.74
N TYR A 5 3.27 25.39 -45.44
CA TYR A 5 4.19 25.49 -44.29
C TYR A 5 3.43 25.63 -42.96
N LYS A 6 2.29 26.39 -42.96
CA LYS A 6 1.43 26.53 -41.78
C LYS A 6 0.81 25.19 -41.37
N ASP A 7 0.31 24.40 -42.31
CA ASP A 7 -0.30 23.10 -42.02
C ASP A 7 0.71 22.06 -41.46
N LYS A 8 1.96 22.10 -41.93
CA LYS A 8 3.02 21.24 -41.39
C LYS A 8 3.42 21.66 -39.98
N LEU A 9 3.43 22.94 -39.66
CA LEU A 9 3.76 23.46 -38.31
C LEU A 9 2.66 23.10 -37.29
N ILE A 10 1.40 23.25 -37.70
CA ILE A 10 0.23 22.93 -36.84
C ILE A 10 0.18 21.42 -36.59
N LYS A 11 0.42 20.56 -37.57
CA LYS A 11 0.49 19.13 -37.42
C LYS A 11 1.66 18.67 -36.54
N LYS A 12 2.79 19.37 -36.62
CA LYS A 12 3.95 19.08 -35.74
C LYS A 12 3.65 19.47 -34.26
N GLN A 13 3.05 20.66 -34.04
CA GLN A 13 2.65 21.10 -32.71
C GLN A 13 1.52 20.23 -32.11
N GLN A 14 0.56 19.78 -32.92
CA GLN A 14 -0.47 18.85 -32.46
C GLN A 14 0.09 17.46 -32.14
N LYS A 15 1.12 17.00 -32.86
CA LYS A 15 1.79 15.73 -32.54
C LYS A 15 2.62 15.80 -31.26
N GLU A 16 3.23 16.95 -30.95
CA GLU A 16 3.95 17.19 -29.69
C GLU A 16 3.01 17.37 -28.49
N LEU A 17 1.72 17.72 -28.72
CA LEU A 17 0.68 17.85 -27.70
C LEU A 17 -0.05 16.52 -27.40
N ILE A 18 0.08 15.52 -28.25
CA ILE A 18 -0.66 14.24 -28.15
C ILE A 18 0.22 13.08 -27.68
N GLU A 19 1.53 13.25 -27.65
CA GLU A 19 2.36 12.29 -26.91
C GLU A 19 2.36 12.72 -25.43
N PRO A 20 1.60 12.03 -24.54
CA PRO A 20 1.88 12.15 -23.15
C PRO A 20 3.34 11.67 -23.03
N LYS A 21 4.24 12.51 -22.55
CA LYS A 21 5.48 12.02 -21.97
C LYS A 21 5.03 11.06 -20.89
N ALA A 22 4.94 9.79 -21.25
CA ALA A 22 4.88 8.70 -20.32
C ALA A 22 6.21 8.75 -19.57
N ASN A 23 6.32 9.63 -18.59
CA ASN A 23 7.06 9.32 -17.40
C ASN A 23 6.30 8.12 -16.83
N SER A 24 6.60 6.95 -17.34
CA SER A 24 6.29 5.72 -16.65
C SER A 24 6.94 5.90 -15.29
N ILE A 25 6.08 6.16 -14.29
CA ILE A 25 6.47 6.07 -12.90
C ILE A 25 7.02 4.65 -12.80
N GLN A 26 8.35 4.52 -12.83
CA GLN A 26 8.99 3.25 -12.52
C GLN A 26 8.78 3.10 -11.00
N ILE A 27 7.67 2.47 -10.65
CA ILE A 27 7.51 1.89 -9.32
C ILE A 27 8.69 0.94 -9.20
N PRO A 28 9.63 1.14 -8.24
CA PRO A 28 10.61 0.10 -7.94
C PRO A 28 9.81 -1.13 -7.56
N ILE A 29 9.70 -2.05 -8.50
CA ILE A 29 8.97 -3.29 -8.32
C ILE A 29 9.82 -4.08 -7.34
N LEU A 30 9.42 -4.12 -6.08
CA LEU A 30 9.72 -5.28 -5.27
C LEU A 30 9.32 -6.47 -6.13
N ALA A 31 10.18 -7.47 -6.24
CA ALA A 31 9.92 -8.60 -7.10
C ALA A 31 8.48 -9.05 -6.90
N ASP A 32 7.70 -9.15 -7.97
CA ASP A 32 6.28 -9.49 -7.87
C ASP A 32 6.09 -10.83 -7.12
N GLU A 33 7.13 -11.67 -7.11
CA GLU A 33 7.20 -12.92 -6.35
C GLU A 33 7.09 -12.74 -4.84
N GLU A 34 7.77 -11.75 -4.22
CA GLU A 34 7.67 -11.53 -2.77
C GLU A 34 6.27 -11.09 -2.36
N ILE A 35 5.62 -10.30 -3.19
CA ILE A 35 4.23 -9.86 -2.95
C ILE A 35 3.25 -10.99 -3.21
N GLU A 36 3.53 -11.85 -4.19
CA GLU A 36 2.74 -13.06 -4.45
C GLU A 36 2.76 -14.00 -3.24
N ASP A 37 3.93 -14.22 -2.64
CA ASP A 37 4.10 -15.09 -1.48
C ASP A 37 3.33 -14.57 -0.26
N VAL A 38 3.45 -13.29 0.09
CA VAL A 38 2.71 -12.72 1.23
C VAL A 38 1.20 -12.70 0.96
N ARG A 39 0.77 -12.44 -0.28
CA ARG A 39 -0.64 -12.48 -0.68
C ARG A 39 -1.21 -13.89 -0.53
N ASN A 40 -0.51 -14.90 -1.03
CA ASN A 40 -0.91 -16.30 -0.93
C ASN A 40 -0.95 -16.76 0.53
N PHE A 41 0.02 -16.34 1.35
CA PHE A 41 -0.01 -16.57 2.78
C PHE A 41 -1.24 -15.91 3.43
N ALA A 42 -1.53 -14.65 3.11
CA ALA A 42 -2.68 -13.93 3.65
C ALA A 42 -4.01 -14.60 3.27
N LEU A 43 -4.13 -15.12 2.05
CA LEU A 43 -5.32 -15.85 1.58
C LEU A 43 -5.45 -17.24 2.20
N SER A 44 -4.33 -17.86 2.58
CA SER A 44 -4.35 -19.21 3.16
C SER A 44 -5.13 -19.23 4.47
N GLY A 45 -6.21 -20.01 4.52
CA GLY A 45 -7.10 -20.11 5.69
C GLY A 45 -7.96 -18.86 5.95
N TRP A 46 -8.03 -17.90 5.02
CA TRP A 46 -8.95 -16.78 5.13
C TRP A 46 -10.39 -17.26 4.93
N VAL A 47 -11.27 -16.95 5.88
CA VAL A 47 -12.67 -17.42 5.92
C VAL A 47 -13.69 -16.29 5.99
N LEU A 48 -13.24 -15.06 6.18
CA LEU A 48 -14.12 -13.89 6.22
C LEU A 48 -14.37 -13.35 4.80
N GLY A 49 -15.32 -12.42 4.69
CA GLY A 49 -15.71 -11.82 3.41
C GLY A 49 -14.70 -10.80 2.87
N GLU A 50 -15.08 -10.16 1.77
CA GLU A 50 -14.25 -9.18 1.04
C GLU A 50 -14.15 -7.82 1.76
N THR A 51 -14.96 -7.59 2.78
CA THR A 51 -14.90 -6.34 3.57
C THR A 51 -13.51 -6.12 4.17
N HIS A 52 -12.89 -7.20 4.67
CA HIS A 52 -11.52 -7.19 5.22
C HIS A 52 -10.59 -8.17 4.47
N GLY A 53 -11.02 -8.67 3.30
CA GLY A 53 -10.32 -9.66 2.49
C GLY A 53 -9.46 -9.05 1.38
N LEU A 54 -9.19 -9.85 0.36
CA LEU A 54 -8.23 -9.55 -0.72
C LEU A 54 -8.48 -8.20 -1.39
N SER A 55 -9.71 -7.87 -1.71
CA SER A 55 -10.03 -6.61 -2.40
C SER A 55 -9.70 -5.39 -1.54
N HIS A 56 -9.89 -5.47 -0.22
CA HIS A 56 -9.46 -4.47 0.74
C HIS A 56 -7.93 -4.37 0.78
N TRP A 57 -7.23 -5.48 0.97
CA TRP A 57 -5.76 -5.52 1.04
C TRP A 57 -5.10 -4.92 -0.19
N GLN A 58 -5.61 -5.21 -1.39
CA GLN A 58 -5.12 -4.62 -2.64
C GLN A 58 -5.33 -3.11 -2.72
N ARG A 59 -6.45 -2.59 -2.19
CA ARG A 59 -6.67 -1.14 -2.11
C ARG A 59 -5.75 -0.49 -1.10
N VAL A 60 -5.51 -1.13 0.05
CA VAL A 60 -4.54 -0.66 1.06
C VAL A 60 -3.13 -0.63 0.46
N GLU A 61 -2.71 -1.69 -0.24
CA GLU A 61 -1.42 -1.70 -0.95
C GLU A 61 -1.30 -0.53 -1.92
N ARG A 62 -2.31 -0.35 -2.78
CA ARG A 62 -2.34 0.75 -3.75
C ARG A 62 -2.27 2.12 -3.08
N ASN A 63 -3.06 2.34 -2.04
CA ASN A 63 -3.05 3.59 -1.27
C ASN A 63 -1.67 3.84 -0.67
N GLY A 64 -1.08 2.82 -0.06
CA GLY A 64 0.26 2.89 0.53
C GLY A 64 1.33 3.24 -0.48
N ILE A 65 1.31 2.65 -1.68
CA ILE A 65 2.21 2.99 -2.78
C ILE A 65 2.06 4.47 -3.16
N ILE A 66 0.82 4.95 -3.34
CA ILE A 66 0.57 6.34 -3.71
C ILE A 66 1.04 7.31 -2.62
N LEU A 67 0.76 7.04 -1.37
CA LEU A 67 1.17 7.87 -0.23
C LEU A 67 2.68 7.87 0.00
N SER A 68 3.37 6.81 -0.45
CA SER A 68 4.83 6.72 -0.37
C SER A 68 5.55 7.54 -1.45
N MET A 69 4.82 8.19 -2.35
CA MET A 69 5.40 8.92 -3.48
C MET A 69 5.31 10.43 -3.29
N GLU A 70 6.36 11.12 -3.72
CA GLU A 70 6.41 12.57 -3.84
C GLU A 70 7.09 12.94 -5.16
N ASN A 71 6.47 13.87 -5.93
CA ASN A 71 7.01 14.30 -7.23
C ASN A 71 7.33 13.14 -8.20
N GLY A 72 6.54 12.07 -8.15
CA GLY A 72 6.71 10.90 -9.01
C GLY A 72 7.86 9.95 -8.61
N ARG A 73 8.39 10.08 -7.40
CA ARG A 73 9.44 9.22 -6.83
C ARG A 73 9.03 8.73 -5.45
N PHE A 74 9.55 7.57 -5.05
CA PHE A 74 9.39 7.13 -3.67
C PHE A 74 10.17 8.05 -2.73
N ARG A 75 9.56 8.35 -1.60
CA ARG A 75 10.18 9.08 -0.51
C ARG A 75 11.24 8.18 0.16
N GLU A 76 12.41 8.76 0.46
CA GLU A 76 13.55 8.02 1.06
C GLU A 76 13.30 7.64 2.53
N ASP A 77 12.39 8.36 3.22
CA ASP A 77 12.04 8.14 4.61
C ASP A 77 10.93 7.09 4.80
N ILE A 78 10.46 6.45 3.71
CA ILE A 78 9.44 5.42 3.73
C ILE A 78 9.98 4.09 3.22
N ASN A 79 9.88 3.05 4.05
CA ASN A 79 10.18 1.69 3.63
C ASN A 79 8.96 1.10 2.90
N ILE A 80 9.00 1.15 1.57
CA ILE A 80 7.90 0.67 0.71
C ILE A 80 7.64 -0.83 0.85
N LYS A 81 8.64 -1.63 1.18
CA LYS A 81 8.52 -3.07 1.42
C LYS A 81 7.62 -3.32 2.64
N VAL A 82 7.87 -2.61 3.74
CA VAL A 82 7.03 -2.68 4.95
C VAL A 82 5.59 -2.26 4.63
N VAL A 83 5.40 -1.16 3.91
CA VAL A 83 4.05 -0.66 3.53
C VAL A 83 3.27 -1.70 2.72
N ARG A 84 3.91 -2.36 1.74
CA ARG A 84 3.25 -3.37 0.91
C ARG A 84 2.91 -4.63 1.70
N PHE A 85 3.80 -5.11 2.57
CA PHE A 85 3.54 -6.27 3.42
C PHE A 85 2.46 -5.99 4.47
N PHE A 86 2.46 -4.80 5.07
CA PHE A 86 1.39 -4.36 5.97
C PHE A 86 0.01 -4.53 5.35
N ALA A 87 -0.14 -4.15 4.09
CA ALA A 87 -1.43 -4.22 3.40
C ALA A 87 -2.06 -5.63 3.45
N TYR A 88 -1.27 -6.68 3.35
CA TYR A 88 -1.74 -8.06 3.35
C TYR A 88 -1.79 -8.69 4.75
N LEU A 89 -1.04 -8.17 5.71
CA LEU A 89 -0.87 -8.81 7.01
C LEU A 89 -1.65 -8.16 8.16
N HIS A 90 -2.01 -6.86 8.05
CA HIS A 90 -2.62 -6.11 9.17
C HIS A 90 -3.94 -6.71 9.66
N ASP A 91 -4.77 -7.20 8.73
CA ASP A 91 -6.10 -7.78 9.00
C ASP A 91 -6.11 -9.32 8.97
N LYS A 92 -4.97 -9.98 8.70
CA LYS A 92 -4.89 -11.44 8.51
C LYS A 92 -5.46 -12.25 9.67
N CYS A 93 -5.36 -11.73 10.89
CA CYS A 93 -5.80 -12.40 12.10
C CYS A 93 -7.16 -11.91 12.63
N ARG A 94 -8.00 -11.35 11.75
CA ARG A 94 -9.39 -11.02 12.12
C ARG A 94 -10.21 -12.30 12.36
N LEU A 95 -11.08 -12.22 13.37
CA LEU A 95 -12.00 -13.29 13.74
C LEU A 95 -13.43 -13.05 13.21
N ASN A 96 -13.75 -11.82 12.84
CA ASN A 96 -15.05 -11.43 12.30
C ASN A 96 -14.96 -10.12 11.51
N ASP A 97 -16.02 -9.80 10.75
CA ASP A 97 -16.12 -8.57 9.95
C ASP A 97 -16.65 -7.35 10.74
N TRP A 98 -16.88 -7.49 12.05
CA TRP A 98 -17.38 -6.44 12.94
C TRP A 98 -16.27 -5.81 13.77
N ALA A 99 -16.63 -5.30 14.96
CA ALA A 99 -15.67 -4.78 15.91
C ALA A 99 -14.78 -5.90 16.47
N ASP A 100 -13.56 -5.97 15.99
CA ASP A 100 -12.52 -6.90 16.45
C ASP A 100 -11.28 -6.08 16.86
N LEU A 101 -11.29 -5.55 18.06
CA LEU A 101 -10.28 -4.58 18.52
C LEU A 101 -8.87 -5.15 18.63
N ASP A 102 -8.74 -6.47 18.82
CA ASP A 102 -7.46 -7.11 19.04
C ASP A 102 -6.84 -7.74 17.77
N HIS A 103 -7.48 -7.58 16.60
CA HIS A 103 -6.96 -8.19 15.38
C HIS A 103 -5.55 -7.69 15.02
N GLY A 104 -5.27 -6.40 15.23
CA GLY A 104 -3.95 -5.82 14.98
C GLY A 104 -2.87 -6.42 15.88
N VAL A 105 -3.18 -6.64 17.17
CA VAL A 105 -2.27 -7.32 18.12
C VAL A 105 -2.00 -8.74 17.65
N ARG A 106 -3.04 -9.51 17.31
CA ARG A 106 -2.88 -10.89 16.82
C ARG A 106 -2.10 -10.96 15.51
N SER A 107 -2.33 -10.01 14.60
CA SER A 107 -1.58 -9.91 13.35
C SER A 107 -0.10 -9.60 13.59
N ALA A 108 0.21 -8.73 14.53
CA ALA A 108 1.58 -8.44 14.93
C ALA A 108 2.26 -9.68 15.57
N ASP A 109 1.57 -10.36 16.48
CA ASP A 109 2.11 -11.56 17.16
C ASP A 109 2.35 -12.72 16.17
N MET A 110 1.53 -12.82 15.12
CA MET A 110 1.70 -13.82 14.05
C MET A 110 3.03 -13.65 13.30
N LEU A 111 3.58 -12.41 13.17
CA LEU A 111 4.80 -12.17 12.39
C LEU A 111 5.99 -13.02 12.85
N VAL A 112 6.06 -13.36 14.13
CA VAL A 112 7.10 -14.23 14.68
C VAL A 112 7.04 -15.62 14.02
N THR A 113 5.86 -16.13 13.74
CA THR A 113 5.67 -17.48 13.15
C THR A 113 6.07 -17.56 11.68
N ILE A 114 6.14 -16.42 11.00
CA ILE A 114 6.49 -16.33 9.58
C ILE A 114 7.84 -15.66 9.33
N ARG A 115 8.63 -15.44 10.40
CA ARG A 115 9.93 -14.75 10.33
C ARG A 115 10.89 -15.40 9.36
N ASP A 116 11.01 -16.73 9.42
CA ASP A 116 11.96 -17.50 8.63
C ASP A 116 11.40 -17.97 7.27
N THR A 117 10.18 -17.57 6.93
CA THR A 117 9.51 -17.95 5.68
C THR A 117 9.14 -16.69 4.86
N ILE A 118 7.98 -16.13 5.12
CA ILE A 118 7.46 -14.95 4.40
C ILE A 118 8.31 -13.69 4.65
N LEU A 119 8.90 -13.55 5.85
CA LEU A 119 9.73 -12.39 6.24
C LEU A 119 11.23 -12.69 6.22
N LYS A 120 11.67 -13.78 5.58
CA LYS A 120 13.07 -14.24 5.58
C LYS A 120 14.07 -13.18 5.12
N ASP A 121 13.65 -12.32 4.17
CA ASP A 121 14.47 -11.27 3.56
C ASP A 121 14.26 -9.88 4.23
N PHE A 122 13.55 -9.84 5.36
CA PHE A 122 13.38 -8.64 6.17
C PHE A 122 14.54 -8.47 7.16
N THR A 123 15.02 -7.25 7.32
CA THR A 123 15.89 -6.90 8.45
C THR A 123 15.08 -6.85 9.74
N ASP A 124 15.74 -6.88 10.89
CA ASP A 124 15.07 -6.79 12.19
C ASP A 124 14.37 -5.43 12.38
N GLU A 125 14.92 -4.36 11.79
CA GLU A 125 14.30 -3.04 11.76
C GLU A 125 13.00 -3.04 10.95
N GLU A 126 13.00 -3.64 9.76
CA GLU A 126 11.81 -3.79 8.92
C GLU A 126 10.71 -4.61 9.61
N VAL A 127 11.10 -5.70 10.29
CA VAL A 127 10.16 -6.49 11.10
C VAL A 127 9.58 -5.66 12.25
N SER A 128 10.41 -4.88 12.94
CA SER A 128 9.95 -4.00 14.02
C SER A 128 8.99 -2.93 13.54
N LEU A 129 9.22 -2.35 12.35
CA LEU A 129 8.30 -1.38 11.74
C LEU A 129 6.97 -2.05 11.38
N LEU A 130 7.02 -3.22 10.73
CA LEU A 130 5.83 -3.99 10.34
C LEU A 130 5.01 -4.43 11.55
N GLU A 131 5.68 -4.92 12.60
CA GLU A 131 5.05 -5.32 13.86
C GLU A 131 4.28 -4.16 14.49
N LYS A 132 4.92 -3.00 14.63
CA LYS A 132 4.29 -1.80 15.18
C LYS A 132 3.13 -1.31 14.30
N ALA A 133 3.32 -1.34 12.97
CA ALA A 133 2.26 -0.96 12.06
C ALA A 133 1.03 -1.87 12.22
N CYS A 134 1.20 -3.19 12.23
CA CYS A 134 0.09 -4.13 12.45
C CYS A 134 -0.55 -3.95 13.83
N ARG A 135 0.24 -3.81 14.88
CA ARG A 135 -0.25 -3.75 16.27
C ARG A 135 -1.13 -2.54 16.54
N TYR A 136 -0.75 -1.39 15.99
CA TYR A 136 -1.32 -0.10 16.41
C TYR A 136 -2.22 0.58 15.37
N HIS A 137 -2.42 0.00 14.17
CA HIS A 137 -3.17 0.67 13.09
C HIS A 137 -4.61 1.06 13.47
N THR A 138 -5.23 0.36 14.40
CA THR A 138 -6.60 0.66 14.87
C THR A 138 -6.66 1.55 16.09
N THR A 139 -5.59 1.63 16.88
CA THR A 139 -5.60 2.30 18.19
C THR A 139 -4.87 3.63 18.19
N GLU A 140 -3.91 3.83 17.31
CA GLU A 140 -3.12 5.06 17.25
C GLU A 140 -3.42 5.85 15.97
N LEU A 141 -3.43 7.18 16.11
CA LEU A 141 -3.64 8.07 14.97
C LEU A 141 -2.36 8.29 14.19
N ARG A 142 -1.25 8.51 14.89
CA ARG A 142 0.08 8.76 14.33
C ARG A 142 1.16 8.35 15.31
N THR A 143 2.28 7.91 14.75
CA THR A 143 3.47 7.52 15.52
C THR A 143 4.62 8.52 15.34
N GLY A 144 4.60 9.35 14.30
CA GLY A 144 5.72 10.18 13.88
C GLY A 144 6.80 9.42 13.12
N ILE A 145 6.58 8.13 12.83
CA ILE A 145 7.45 7.30 11.99
C ILE A 145 6.80 7.21 10.60
N PRO A 146 7.38 7.85 9.56
CA PRO A 146 6.73 8.02 8.26
C PRO A 146 6.22 6.71 7.65
N THR A 147 6.99 5.64 7.71
CA THR A 147 6.58 4.31 7.20
C THR A 147 5.31 3.80 7.89
N ILE A 148 5.23 3.90 9.22
CA ILE A 148 4.07 3.42 9.99
C ILE A 148 2.86 4.32 9.73
N ASP A 149 3.06 5.63 9.71
CA ASP A 149 2.00 6.60 9.47
C ASP A 149 1.38 6.42 8.07
N VAL A 150 2.19 6.08 7.05
CA VAL A 150 1.70 5.72 5.71
C VAL A 150 0.89 4.43 5.75
N CYS A 151 1.29 3.41 6.51
CA CYS A 151 0.49 2.19 6.68
C CYS A 151 -0.90 2.50 7.25
N PHE A 152 -0.96 3.32 8.30
CA PHE A 152 -2.22 3.72 8.93
C PHE A 152 -3.13 4.51 7.97
N ASP A 153 -2.55 5.48 7.27
CA ASP A 153 -3.32 6.30 6.33
C ASP A 153 -3.79 5.47 5.12
N ALA A 154 -3.00 4.50 4.66
CA ALA A 154 -3.37 3.61 3.55
C ALA A 154 -4.63 2.79 3.87
N ASP A 155 -4.73 2.24 5.08
CA ASP A 155 -5.92 1.52 5.54
C ASP A 155 -7.11 2.47 5.75
N ARG A 156 -6.90 3.63 6.40
CA ARG A 156 -7.96 4.62 6.66
C ARG A 156 -8.58 5.17 5.40
N LEU A 157 -7.83 5.35 4.33
CA LEU A 157 -8.36 5.78 3.04
C LEU A 157 -9.39 4.80 2.45
N ASP A 158 -9.37 3.53 2.88
CA ASP A 158 -10.36 2.53 2.44
C ASP A 158 -11.58 2.41 3.38
N LEU A 159 -11.70 3.23 4.42
CA LEU A 159 -12.85 3.22 5.36
C LEU A 159 -14.20 3.49 4.68
N CYS A 160 -14.20 4.10 3.50
CA CYS A 160 -15.42 4.27 2.71
C CYS A 160 -16.12 2.94 2.39
N ARG A 161 -15.39 1.80 2.35
CA ARG A 161 -15.96 0.46 2.14
C ARG A 161 -16.97 0.05 3.22
N VAL A 162 -16.81 0.59 4.42
CA VAL A 162 -17.70 0.34 5.57
C VAL A 162 -18.59 1.55 5.90
N GLY A 163 -18.73 2.50 4.98
CA GLY A 163 -19.58 3.67 5.12
C GLY A 163 -19.01 4.79 5.99
N ILE A 164 -17.73 4.73 6.35
CA ILE A 164 -17.05 5.76 7.13
C ILE A 164 -16.27 6.68 6.18
N THR A 165 -16.55 7.99 6.24
CA THR A 165 -15.75 8.98 5.51
C THR A 165 -14.51 9.32 6.33
N PRO A 166 -13.29 9.09 5.78
CA PRO A 166 -12.06 9.47 6.47
C PRO A 166 -12.03 10.95 6.79
N ASN A 167 -11.61 11.30 7.99
CA ASN A 167 -11.45 12.71 8.38
C ASN A 167 -10.08 13.21 7.87
N PRO A 168 -10.02 14.19 6.95
CA PRO A 168 -8.77 14.68 6.38
C PRO A 168 -7.90 15.47 7.36
N LYS A 169 -8.36 15.67 8.60
CA LYS A 169 -7.62 16.36 9.67
C LYS A 169 -6.97 15.42 10.67
N LEU A 170 -7.14 14.11 10.48
CA LEU A 170 -6.55 13.06 11.33
C LEU A 170 -5.34 12.40 10.59
#